data_22db933350600e4961761f475dfe4821
#
_entry.id   22db933350600e4961761f475dfe4821
#
_cell.length_a   1.000
_cell.length_b   1.000
_cell.length_c   1.000
_cell.angle_alpha   90.00
_cell.angle_beta   90.00
_cell.angle_gamma   90.00
#
_symmetry.space_group_name_H-M   'P 1'
#
loop_
_entity.id
_entity.type
_entity.pdbx_description
1 polymer ?
#
loop_
_entity_poly.entity_id
_entity_poly.type
_entity_poly.pdbx_seq_one_letter_code
_entity_poly.pdbx_strand_id
1 'polypeptide(L)'
;MSKPVVAIVGRPNVGKSTLFNVLAGEMISIVKDTPGVTRDRIYADVDWLDRDFTLIDTGGIEPDSSDIILSQMREQAQIAIDTADVIIFITDVKQGLVDSDSKVADMLRRSGKPVVLVVNKVDNFDKYMADVYEFYNLGIGDPVPISAASRLGLGDMLDAVIAHFPEWDPSEEDDDRPRIAIVGKPNVGKSSIVNRLLGENRVIVSNIAGTTRDAIDTEIVHDGKEYIFIDTAGLRRKNKIKEELERYSIIRTVSAVERADVVLMVIAGIAHERGKGVIIVVNKWDAIEKNDKTMKEYEGKIRQVLSYMPYAEIMYVSALTGQRLPKLYDMIDMVIENQTLRIATGVLNEIMISPIQDILRIRSERHLASEELH
;
A
#
# COMPACT_ATOMS: atom_id res chain seq x y z
N MET A 1 -5.54 9.64 9.01
CA MET A 1 -4.64 8.55 9.52
C MET A 1 -4.37 7.54 8.44
N SER A 2 -3.13 7.04 8.34
CA SER A 2 -2.83 5.89 7.48
C SER A 2 -3.40 4.62 8.11
N LYS A 3 -4.02 3.75 7.29
CA LYS A 3 -4.47 2.44 7.74
C LYS A 3 -3.28 1.60 8.21
N PRO A 4 -3.36 0.89 9.35
CA PRO A 4 -2.33 -0.06 9.74
C PRO A 4 -2.13 -1.13 8.66
N VAL A 5 -0.90 -1.58 8.48
CA VAL A 5 -0.53 -2.64 7.55
C VAL A 5 -0.23 -3.92 8.32
N VAL A 6 -0.91 -5.00 7.97
CA VAL A 6 -0.74 -6.33 8.58
C VAL A 6 -0.20 -7.30 7.53
N ALA A 7 0.95 -7.92 7.78
CA ALA A 7 1.55 -8.88 6.85
C ALA A 7 1.46 -10.31 7.36
N ILE A 8 1.12 -11.26 6.47
CA ILE A 8 1.11 -12.69 6.79
C ILE A 8 2.44 -13.31 6.35
N VAL A 9 3.14 -13.94 7.30
CA VAL A 9 4.42 -14.63 7.09
C VAL A 9 4.32 -16.07 7.56
N GLY A 10 4.96 -17.00 6.87
CA GLY A 10 5.00 -18.41 7.27
C GLY A 10 5.47 -19.30 6.13
N ARG A 11 5.70 -20.58 6.44
CA ARG A 11 6.14 -21.59 5.46
C ARG A 11 5.15 -21.76 4.30
N PRO A 12 5.57 -22.32 3.17
CA PRO A 12 4.65 -22.82 2.16
C PRO A 12 3.67 -23.83 2.77
N ASN A 13 2.43 -23.85 2.27
CA ASN A 13 1.38 -24.80 2.64
C ASN A 13 0.88 -24.77 4.10
N VAL A 14 1.26 -23.78 4.93
CA VAL A 14 0.68 -23.59 6.28
C VAL A 14 -0.71 -22.96 6.25
N GLY A 15 -1.15 -22.44 5.08
CA GLY A 15 -2.48 -21.88 4.88
C GLY A 15 -2.52 -20.35 4.84
N LYS A 16 -1.41 -19.66 4.48
CA LYS A 16 -1.37 -18.19 4.33
C LYS A 16 -2.45 -17.67 3.38
N SER A 17 -2.44 -18.16 2.14
CA SER A 17 -3.40 -17.73 1.12
C SER A 17 -4.83 -18.16 1.44
N THR A 18 -5.04 -19.26 2.17
CA THR A 18 -6.35 -19.62 2.68
C THR A 18 -6.85 -18.61 3.70
N LEU A 19 -6.01 -18.26 4.66
CA LEU A 19 -6.32 -17.22 5.67
C LEU A 19 -6.59 -15.88 5.00
N PHE A 20 -5.70 -15.45 4.10
CA PHE A 20 -5.86 -14.22 3.33
C PHE A 20 -7.19 -14.18 2.57
N ASN A 21 -7.53 -15.24 1.83
CA ASN A 21 -8.76 -15.29 1.04
C ASN A 21 -10.03 -15.31 1.92
N VAL A 22 -9.98 -15.96 3.07
CA VAL A 22 -11.10 -15.95 4.02
C VAL A 22 -11.32 -14.56 4.59
N LEU A 23 -10.27 -13.89 5.06
CA LEU A 23 -10.36 -12.54 5.60
C LEU A 23 -10.76 -11.54 4.50
N ALA A 24 -10.16 -11.65 3.32
CA ALA A 24 -10.49 -10.81 2.17
C ALA A 24 -11.90 -11.06 1.61
N GLY A 25 -12.45 -12.26 1.74
CA GLY A 25 -13.77 -12.62 1.22
C GLY A 25 -14.95 -12.26 2.11
N GLU A 26 -14.77 -12.23 3.43
CA GLU A 26 -15.86 -12.02 4.40
C GLU A 26 -15.94 -10.58 4.93
N MET A 27 -14.83 -9.87 4.92
CA MET A 27 -14.69 -8.56 5.57
C MET A 27 -14.37 -7.43 4.59
N ILE A 28 -14.62 -7.65 3.29
CA ILE A 28 -14.45 -6.59 2.29
C ILE A 28 -15.61 -5.60 2.41
N SER A 29 -15.31 -4.40 2.86
CA SER A 29 -16.10 -3.21 2.54
C SER A 29 -16.02 -2.99 1.02
N ILE A 30 -17.06 -3.40 0.30
CA ILE A 30 -17.38 -3.20 -1.14
C ILE A 30 -16.23 -2.66 -1.99
N VAL A 31 -15.33 -3.54 -2.45
CA VAL A 31 -14.38 -3.18 -3.52
C VAL A 31 -15.07 -3.41 -4.86
N LYS A 32 -15.34 -2.32 -5.58
CA LYS A 32 -15.80 -2.35 -6.98
C LYS A 32 -14.72 -3.02 -7.84
N ASP A 33 -15.13 -3.95 -8.68
CA ASP A 33 -14.30 -4.53 -9.74
C ASP A 33 -13.80 -3.42 -10.67
N THR A 34 -12.55 -3.00 -10.49
CA THR A 34 -11.91 -2.01 -11.35
C THR A 34 -11.17 -2.77 -12.47
N PRO A 35 -11.45 -2.48 -13.75
CA PRO A 35 -10.76 -3.15 -14.87
C PRO A 35 -9.27 -2.77 -14.88
N GLY A 36 -8.39 -3.77 -14.79
CA GLY A 36 -6.94 -3.58 -14.87
C GLY A 36 -6.14 -4.08 -13.67
N VAL A 37 -6.80 -4.56 -12.60
CA VAL A 37 -6.14 -5.19 -11.46
C VAL A 37 -6.07 -6.70 -11.70
N THR A 38 -4.86 -7.24 -11.70
CA THR A 38 -4.60 -8.67 -11.93
C THR A 38 -5.24 -9.52 -10.84
N ARG A 39 -5.71 -10.73 -11.20
CA ARG A 39 -6.38 -11.72 -10.33
C ARG A 39 -5.56 -12.20 -9.12
N ASP A 40 -4.29 -11.89 -9.05
CA ASP A 40 -3.41 -12.20 -7.91
C ASP A 40 -3.49 -11.05 -6.89
N ARG A 41 -4.49 -11.07 -6.02
CA ARG A 41 -4.61 -10.11 -4.92
C ARG A 41 -3.50 -10.39 -3.89
N ILE A 42 -2.53 -9.49 -3.82
CA ILE A 42 -1.45 -9.53 -2.81
C ILE A 42 -1.86 -8.79 -1.54
N TYR A 43 -2.89 -7.94 -1.61
CA TYR A 43 -3.39 -7.13 -0.50
C TYR A 43 -4.92 -7.06 -0.49
N ALA A 44 -5.49 -6.85 0.69
CA ALA A 44 -6.93 -6.67 0.89
C ALA A 44 -7.18 -5.71 2.05
N ASP A 45 -8.28 -4.95 1.98
CA ASP A 45 -8.79 -4.21 3.13
C ASP A 45 -9.63 -5.14 4.00
N VAL A 46 -9.39 -5.08 5.29
CA VAL A 46 -10.11 -5.83 6.31
C VAL A 46 -10.65 -4.85 7.34
N ASP A 47 -11.92 -4.99 7.69
CA ASP A 47 -12.57 -4.29 8.80
C ASP A 47 -12.85 -5.28 9.93
N TRP A 48 -12.48 -4.94 11.15
CA TRP A 48 -12.78 -5.70 12.33
C TRP A 48 -13.05 -4.78 13.52
N LEU A 49 -14.27 -4.83 14.08
CA LEU A 49 -14.71 -4.00 15.21
C LEU A 49 -14.43 -2.50 14.99
N ASP A 50 -14.83 -1.98 13.84
CA ASP A 50 -14.62 -0.58 13.40
C ASP A 50 -13.12 -0.18 13.31
N ARG A 51 -12.24 -1.16 13.14
CA ARG A 51 -10.80 -0.97 12.92
C ARG A 51 -10.42 -1.48 11.52
N ASP A 52 -10.23 -0.53 10.61
CA ASP A 52 -9.76 -0.80 9.24
C ASP A 52 -8.26 -1.03 9.19
N PHE A 53 -7.81 -2.04 8.46
CA PHE A 53 -6.40 -2.26 8.17
C PHE A 53 -6.18 -2.90 6.80
N THR A 54 -4.96 -2.77 6.26
CA THR A 54 -4.57 -3.41 5.00
C THR A 54 -3.83 -4.71 5.28
N LEU A 55 -4.39 -5.83 4.84
CA LEU A 55 -3.78 -7.15 4.94
C LEU A 55 -2.93 -7.44 3.70
N ILE A 56 -1.71 -7.96 3.90
CA ILE A 56 -0.78 -8.32 2.82
C ILE A 56 -0.41 -9.81 2.92
N ASP A 57 -0.58 -10.55 1.81
CA ASP A 57 -0.05 -11.92 1.67
C ASP A 57 1.37 -11.87 1.10
N THR A 58 2.37 -12.15 1.95
CA THR A 58 3.76 -12.26 1.50
C THR A 58 4.07 -13.60 0.82
N GLY A 59 3.13 -14.57 0.86
CA GLY A 59 3.32 -15.96 0.42
C GLY A 59 3.05 -16.24 -1.05
N GLY A 60 2.52 -15.29 -1.82
CA GLY A 60 2.28 -15.45 -3.26
C GLY A 60 3.56 -15.62 -4.10
N ILE A 61 4.72 -15.84 -3.47
CA ILE A 61 6.04 -16.01 -4.06
C ILE A 61 6.46 -17.44 -3.83
N GLU A 62 5.91 -18.39 -4.59
CA GLU A 62 6.34 -19.79 -4.52
C GLU A 62 7.31 -20.11 -5.66
N PRO A 63 8.52 -20.61 -5.38
CA PRO A 63 9.38 -21.23 -6.38
C PRO A 63 9.38 -22.76 -6.32
N ASP A 64 9.79 -23.34 -7.42
CA ASP A 64 9.72 -24.76 -7.72
C ASP A 64 10.77 -25.68 -7.04
N SER A 65 11.54 -25.23 -6.03
CA SER A 65 12.59 -26.05 -5.43
C SER A 65 12.69 -25.99 -3.91
N SER A 66 12.87 -27.15 -3.27
CA SER A 66 12.86 -27.38 -1.82
C SER A 66 14.03 -26.78 -1.04
N ASP A 67 15.18 -26.53 -1.66
CA ASP A 67 16.37 -25.97 -0.99
C ASP A 67 16.27 -24.44 -0.74
N ILE A 68 15.23 -23.81 -1.27
CA ILE A 68 15.04 -22.36 -1.27
C ILE A 68 14.06 -21.93 -0.16
N ILE A 69 13.32 -22.84 0.48
CA ILE A 69 12.23 -22.54 1.43
C ILE A 69 12.68 -21.59 2.55
N LEU A 70 13.83 -21.85 3.18
CA LEU A 70 14.31 -21.02 4.28
C LEU A 70 14.72 -19.61 3.83
N SER A 71 15.35 -19.49 2.65
CA SER A 71 15.75 -18.18 2.12
C SER A 71 14.53 -17.32 1.81
N GLN A 72 13.47 -17.92 1.31
CA GLN A 72 12.21 -17.25 1.00
C GLN A 72 11.43 -16.83 2.23
N MET A 73 11.35 -17.73 3.22
CA MET A 73 10.72 -17.36 4.50
C MET A 73 11.44 -16.18 5.15
N ARG A 74 12.78 -16.13 5.06
CA ARG A 74 13.59 -15.02 5.55
C ARG A 74 13.29 -13.74 4.78
N GLU A 75 13.14 -13.85 3.47
CA GLU A 75 12.80 -12.72 2.61
C GLU A 75 11.39 -12.21 2.88
N GLN A 76 10.40 -13.10 2.99
CA GLN A 76 9.04 -12.75 3.40
C GLN A 76 9.02 -12.07 4.78
N ALA A 77 9.77 -12.61 5.74
CA ALA A 77 9.90 -12.01 7.07
C ALA A 77 10.54 -10.63 7.01
N GLN A 78 11.59 -10.45 6.18
CA GLN A 78 12.23 -9.15 6.01
C GLN A 78 11.28 -8.12 5.38
N ILE A 79 10.50 -8.54 4.36
CA ILE A 79 9.46 -7.69 3.76
C ILE A 79 8.45 -7.24 4.81
N ALA A 80 7.93 -8.19 5.60
CA ALA A 80 6.95 -7.90 6.64
C ALA A 80 7.53 -6.95 7.71
N ILE A 81 8.78 -7.18 8.14
CA ILE A 81 9.48 -6.31 9.09
C ILE A 81 9.62 -4.88 8.54
N ASP A 82 9.95 -4.76 7.25
CA ASP A 82 10.18 -3.47 6.60
C ASP A 82 8.88 -2.69 6.30
N THR A 83 7.73 -3.38 6.17
CA THR A 83 6.50 -2.77 5.63
C THR A 83 5.28 -2.84 6.54
N ALA A 84 5.21 -3.78 7.47
CA ALA A 84 4.02 -3.98 8.30
C ALA A 84 4.14 -3.32 9.68
N ASP A 85 2.98 -2.92 10.21
CA ASP A 85 2.84 -2.47 11.59
C ASP A 85 2.68 -3.66 12.54
N VAL A 86 1.96 -4.71 12.09
CA VAL A 86 1.78 -5.98 12.81
C VAL A 86 2.04 -7.15 11.87
N ILE A 87 2.69 -8.20 12.37
CA ILE A 87 3.01 -9.39 11.60
C ILE A 87 2.21 -10.58 12.13
N ILE A 88 1.45 -11.25 11.27
CA ILE A 88 0.85 -12.55 11.53
C ILE A 88 1.85 -13.62 11.12
N PHE A 89 2.45 -14.33 12.10
CA PHE A 89 3.32 -15.46 11.82
C PHE A 89 2.52 -16.76 11.94
N ILE A 90 2.19 -17.35 10.78
CA ILE A 90 1.33 -18.54 10.70
C ILE A 90 2.15 -19.83 10.58
N THR A 91 1.82 -20.80 11.41
CA THR A 91 2.41 -22.15 11.48
C THR A 91 1.33 -23.22 11.26
N ASP A 92 1.70 -24.50 11.24
CA ASP A 92 0.79 -25.63 10.97
C ASP A 92 0.89 -26.66 12.11
N VAL A 93 -0.19 -26.85 12.88
CA VAL A 93 -0.24 -27.80 13.99
C VAL A 93 0.01 -29.23 13.56
N LYS A 94 -0.44 -29.61 12.33
CA LYS A 94 -0.30 -31.01 11.84
C LYS A 94 1.13 -31.37 11.49
N GLN A 95 1.94 -30.39 11.13
CA GLN A 95 3.38 -30.59 10.84
C GLN A 95 4.27 -30.41 12.07
N GLY A 96 3.73 -29.82 13.14
CA GLY A 96 4.48 -29.47 14.33
C GLY A 96 5.51 -28.37 14.11
N LEU A 97 6.31 -28.13 15.14
CA LEU A 97 7.38 -27.14 15.11
C LEU A 97 8.58 -27.65 14.32
N VAL A 98 9.07 -26.85 13.38
CA VAL A 98 10.26 -27.18 12.57
C VAL A 98 11.33 -26.09 12.65
N ASP A 99 12.59 -26.44 12.35
CA ASP A 99 13.74 -25.54 12.43
C ASP A 99 13.59 -24.23 11.64
N SER A 100 12.90 -24.28 10.51
CA SER A 100 12.65 -23.08 9.70
C SER A 100 11.74 -22.08 10.41
N ASP A 101 10.74 -22.56 11.17
CA ASP A 101 9.86 -21.70 11.96
C ASP A 101 10.63 -21.00 13.07
N SER A 102 11.51 -21.75 13.76
CA SER A 102 12.38 -21.21 14.82
C SER A 102 13.31 -20.12 14.31
N LYS A 103 13.92 -20.33 13.11
CA LYS A 103 14.83 -19.34 12.51
C LYS A 103 14.11 -18.05 12.10
N VAL A 104 12.88 -18.14 11.59
CA VAL A 104 12.07 -16.98 11.25
C VAL A 104 11.57 -16.29 12.51
N ALA A 105 11.11 -17.03 13.52
CA ALA A 105 10.72 -16.49 14.81
C ALA A 105 11.85 -15.69 15.47
N ASP A 106 13.11 -16.18 15.40
CA ASP A 106 14.27 -15.45 15.89
C ASP A 106 14.49 -14.12 15.16
N MET A 107 14.25 -14.09 13.86
CA MET A 107 14.37 -12.89 13.06
C MET A 107 13.26 -11.88 13.41
N LEU A 108 12.02 -12.34 13.53
CA LEU A 108 10.86 -11.52 13.91
C LEU A 108 11.05 -10.95 15.32
N ARG A 109 11.50 -11.76 16.29
CA ARG A 109 11.76 -11.31 17.67
C ARG A 109 12.81 -10.21 17.74
N ARG A 110 13.88 -10.31 16.93
CA ARG A 110 14.97 -9.30 16.87
C ARG A 110 14.52 -8.00 16.19
N SER A 111 13.48 -8.03 15.39
CA SER A 111 12.99 -6.82 14.72
C SER A 111 12.27 -5.85 15.66
N GLY A 112 11.76 -6.32 16.79
CA GLY A 112 10.95 -5.55 17.73
C GLY A 112 9.56 -5.20 17.22
N LYS A 113 9.17 -5.67 16.04
CA LYS A 113 7.80 -5.49 15.51
C LYS A 113 6.81 -6.36 16.29
N PRO A 114 5.56 -5.89 16.49
CA PRO A 114 4.49 -6.72 17.02
C PRO A 114 4.23 -7.95 16.16
N VAL A 115 4.19 -9.13 16.78
CA VAL A 115 3.94 -10.39 16.09
C VAL A 115 2.81 -11.15 16.77
N VAL A 116 1.82 -11.56 16.00
CA VAL A 116 0.77 -12.50 16.45
C VAL A 116 1.13 -13.88 15.92
N LEU A 117 1.46 -14.81 16.84
CA LEU A 117 1.75 -16.19 16.52
C LEU A 117 0.45 -16.96 16.29
N VAL A 118 0.26 -17.46 15.09
CA VAL A 118 -0.95 -18.18 14.68
C VAL A 118 -0.61 -19.64 14.37
N VAL A 119 -1.32 -20.56 15.03
CA VAL A 119 -1.21 -22.00 14.80
C VAL A 119 -2.44 -22.46 14.01
N ASN A 120 -2.28 -22.73 12.74
CA ASN A 120 -3.36 -23.04 11.81
C ASN A 120 -3.60 -24.58 11.71
N LYS A 121 -4.72 -24.93 11.09
CA LYS A 121 -5.23 -26.29 10.85
C LYS A 121 -5.66 -27.00 12.14
N VAL A 122 -6.00 -26.23 13.17
CA VAL A 122 -6.62 -26.73 14.42
C VAL A 122 -8.13 -26.92 14.16
N ASP A 123 -8.46 -27.95 13.41
CA ASP A 123 -9.85 -28.25 13.03
C ASP A 123 -10.68 -28.79 14.22
N ASN A 124 -10.00 -29.25 15.27
CA ASN A 124 -10.59 -29.72 16.52
C ASN A 124 -9.70 -29.29 17.69
N PHE A 125 -10.19 -28.37 18.50
CA PHE A 125 -9.46 -27.80 19.62
C PHE A 125 -9.09 -28.86 20.67
N ASP A 126 -10.02 -29.73 21.07
CA ASP A 126 -9.78 -30.77 22.09
C ASP A 126 -8.63 -31.72 21.69
N LYS A 127 -8.52 -31.99 20.40
CA LYS A 127 -7.49 -32.89 19.87
C LYS A 127 -6.10 -32.25 19.80
N TYR A 128 -6.01 -30.98 19.40
CA TYR A 128 -4.74 -30.35 19.00
C TYR A 128 -4.19 -29.36 20.04
N MET A 129 -4.91 -29.07 21.13
CA MET A 129 -4.42 -28.07 22.11
C MET A 129 -3.07 -28.45 22.73
N ALA A 130 -2.79 -29.74 22.98
CA ALA A 130 -1.50 -30.18 23.47
C ALA A 130 -0.37 -29.84 22.48
N ASP A 131 -0.63 -30.04 21.18
CA ASP A 131 0.35 -29.76 20.11
C ASP A 131 0.53 -28.25 19.92
N VAL A 132 -0.53 -27.44 20.12
CA VAL A 132 -0.44 -25.96 20.07
C VAL A 132 0.52 -25.42 21.12
N TYR A 133 0.59 -26.02 22.30
CA TYR A 133 1.52 -25.59 23.37
C TYR A 133 3.01 -25.73 22.99
N GLU A 134 3.37 -26.60 22.04
CA GLU A 134 4.73 -26.70 21.58
C GLU A 134 5.25 -25.41 20.90
N PHE A 135 4.35 -24.63 20.33
CA PHE A 135 4.69 -23.38 19.64
C PHE A 135 5.09 -22.24 20.59
N TYR A 136 4.87 -22.34 21.90
CA TYR A 136 5.46 -21.43 22.89
C TYR A 136 7.00 -21.43 22.83
N ASN A 137 7.62 -22.51 22.37
CA ASN A 137 9.06 -22.60 22.20
C ASN A 137 9.61 -21.59 21.15
N LEU A 138 8.77 -20.99 20.32
CA LEU A 138 9.16 -19.91 19.40
C LEU A 138 9.47 -18.58 20.12
N GLY A 139 8.94 -18.36 21.33
CA GLY A 139 9.23 -17.20 22.16
C GLY A 139 8.83 -15.85 21.55
N ILE A 140 7.73 -15.82 20.78
CA ILE A 140 7.20 -14.63 20.11
C ILE A 140 5.74 -14.30 20.50
N GLY A 141 5.31 -14.75 21.68
CA GLY A 141 3.98 -14.52 22.21
C GLY A 141 3.15 -15.79 22.35
N ASP A 142 1.91 -15.64 22.74
CA ASP A 142 0.97 -16.74 22.92
C ASP A 142 0.49 -17.27 21.56
N PRO A 143 0.52 -18.59 21.32
CA PRO A 143 0.03 -19.16 20.09
C PRO A 143 -1.51 -19.11 20.05
N VAL A 144 -2.05 -18.46 19.01
CA VAL A 144 -3.48 -18.38 18.75
C VAL A 144 -3.88 -19.53 17.82
N PRO A 145 -4.67 -20.51 18.30
CA PRO A 145 -5.10 -21.64 17.49
C PRO A 145 -6.24 -21.24 16.57
N ILE A 146 -6.10 -21.52 15.26
CA ILE A 146 -7.14 -21.29 14.26
C ILE A 146 -7.32 -22.47 13.31
N SER A 147 -8.44 -22.49 12.62
CA SER A 147 -8.59 -23.25 11.38
C SER A 147 -9.10 -22.29 10.29
N ALA A 148 -8.20 -21.82 9.44
CA ALA A 148 -8.56 -20.89 8.37
C ALA A 148 -9.60 -21.53 7.40
N ALA A 149 -9.45 -22.83 7.09
CA ALA A 149 -10.38 -23.53 6.21
C ALA A 149 -11.79 -23.70 6.81
N SER A 150 -11.88 -23.92 8.13
CA SER A 150 -13.16 -24.10 8.86
C SER A 150 -13.63 -22.81 9.52
N ARG A 151 -12.88 -21.71 9.39
CA ARG A 151 -13.17 -20.37 9.98
C ARG A 151 -13.30 -20.36 11.50
N LEU A 152 -12.56 -21.23 12.17
CA LEU A 152 -12.53 -21.32 13.63
C LEU A 152 -11.40 -20.46 14.20
N GLY A 153 -11.65 -19.76 15.32
CA GLY A 153 -10.66 -18.97 16.05
C GLY A 153 -10.22 -17.69 15.36
N LEU A 154 -10.87 -17.28 14.25
CA LEU A 154 -10.49 -16.07 13.51
C LEU A 154 -10.76 -14.79 14.31
N GLY A 155 -11.84 -14.74 15.09
CA GLY A 155 -12.17 -13.61 15.95
C GLY A 155 -11.07 -13.34 16.97
N ASP A 156 -10.66 -14.36 17.72
CA ASP A 156 -9.60 -14.24 18.73
C ASP A 156 -8.25 -13.81 18.10
N MET A 157 -7.97 -14.31 16.89
CA MET A 157 -6.79 -13.91 16.13
C MET A 157 -6.87 -12.42 15.73
N LEU A 158 -8.01 -11.97 15.22
CA LEU A 158 -8.21 -10.58 14.80
C LEU A 158 -8.19 -9.63 16.01
N ASP A 159 -8.77 -10.03 17.15
CA ASP A 159 -8.67 -9.29 18.41
C ASP A 159 -7.21 -9.13 18.86
N ALA A 160 -6.41 -10.21 18.75
CA ALA A 160 -4.98 -10.14 19.03
C ALA A 160 -4.22 -9.21 18.06
N VAL A 161 -4.61 -9.17 16.78
CA VAL A 161 -4.00 -8.29 15.79
C VAL A 161 -4.31 -6.82 16.09
N ILE A 162 -5.59 -6.46 16.29
CA ILE A 162 -5.98 -5.07 16.55
C ILE A 162 -5.48 -4.56 17.91
N ALA A 163 -5.25 -5.43 18.88
CA ALA A 163 -4.65 -5.06 20.16
C ALA A 163 -3.22 -4.49 20.02
N HIS A 164 -2.54 -4.80 18.93
CA HIS A 164 -1.22 -4.27 18.61
C HIS A 164 -1.25 -3.01 17.74
N PHE A 165 -2.42 -2.58 17.29
CA PHE A 165 -2.51 -1.33 16.55
C PHE A 165 -2.14 -0.15 17.45
N PRO A 166 -1.47 0.86 16.88
CA PRO A 166 -1.16 2.05 17.66
C PRO A 166 -2.44 2.61 18.28
N GLU A 167 -2.35 2.99 19.54
CA GLU A 167 -3.41 3.80 20.15
C GLU A 167 -3.48 5.12 19.40
N TRP A 168 -4.71 5.61 19.19
CA TRP A 168 -4.93 6.91 18.63
C TRP A 168 -4.33 7.99 19.54
N ASP A 169 -3.27 8.63 19.10
CA ASP A 169 -2.68 9.77 19.80
C ASP A 169 -3.20 11.06 19.15
N PRO A 170 -4.03 11.85 19.86
CA PRO A 170 -4.52 13.12 19.35
C PRO A 170 -3.41 14.11 19.01
N SER A 171 -2.20 13.95 19.58
CA SER A 171 -1.06 14.82 19.29
C SER A 171 -0.39 14.52 17.94
N GLU A 172 -0.61 13.32 17.36
CA GLU A 172 -0.13 12.98 16.01
C GLU A 172 -1.03 13.58 14.90
N GLU A 173 -2.22 14.13 15.22
CA GLU A 173 -3.03 14.87 14.26
C GLU A 173 -2.44 16.23 13.87
N ASP A 174 -1.48 16.75 14.64
CA ASP A 174 -0.84 18.05 14.42
C ASP A 174 0.37 17.99 13.46
N ASP A 175 0.70 16.85 12.88
CA ASP A 175 1.75 16.78 11.85
C ASP A 175 1.17 17.05 10.47
N ASP A 176 0.90 18.33 10.18
CA ASP A 176 0.38 18.83 8.90
C ASP A 176 1.40 18.73 7.74
N ARG A 177 2.58 18.15 7.98
CA ARG A 177 3.60 18.02 6.94
C ARG A 177 3.17 17.03 5.87
N PRO A 178 3.15 17.44 4.60
CA PRO A 178 2.78 16.58 3.49
C PRO A 178 3.64 15.32 3.41
N ARG A 179 3.00 14.16 3.37
CA ARG A 179 3.64 12.85 3.22
C ARG A 179 3.57 12.40 1.77
N ILE A 180 4.74 12.15 1.16
CA ILE A 180 4.87 11.93 -0.27
C ILE A 180 5.49 10.57 -0.53
N ALA A 181 4.80 9.71 -1.28
CA ALA A 181 5.34 8.46 -1.77
C ALA A 181 5.80 8.60 -3.23
N ILE A 182 6.94 7.98 -3.59
CA ILE A 182 7.39 7.86 -4.98
C ILE A 182 7.31 6.41 -5.41
N VAL A 183 6.34 6.10 -6.24
CA VAL A 183 6.04 4.74 -6.69
C VAL A 183 6.23 4.58 -8.21
N GLY A 184 6.47 3.36 -8.67
CA GLY A 184 6.62 3.08 -10.11
C GLY A 184 7.55 1.90 -10.38
N LYS A 185 7.60 1.44 -11.64
CA LYS A 185 8.41 0.29 -12.06
C LYS A 185 9.90 0.45 -11.72
N PRO A 186 10.65 -0.66 -11.61
CA PRO A 186 12.10 -0.63 -11.53
C PRO A 186 12.72 0.18 -12.70
N ASN A 187 13.84 0.85 -12.46
CA ASN A 187 14.65 1.57 -13.47
C ASN A 187 13.99 2.79 -14.19
N VAL A 188 12.82 3.25 -13.74
CA VAL A 188 12.18 4.48 -14.27
C VAL A 188 12.82 5.77 -13.74
N GLY A 189 13.73 5.66 -12.77
CA GLY A 189 14.48 6.79 -12.23
C GLY A 189 13.93 7.35 -10.91
N LYS A 190 13.13 6.59 -10.14
CA LYS A 190 12.66 6.99 -8.81
C LYS A 190 13.82 7.46 -7.91
N SER A 191 14.82 6.61 -7.74
CA SER A 191 16.02 6.93 -6.92
C SER A 191 16.76 8.16 -7.45
N SER A 192 16.77 8.39 -8.75
CA SER A 192 17.40 9.59 -9.33
C SER A 192 16.61 10.85 -9.01
N ILE A 193 15.28 10.78 -9.03
CA ILE A 193 14.40 11.89 -8.61
C ILE A 193 14.65 12.19 -7.13
N VAL A 194 14.57 11.18 -6.24
CA VAL A 194 14.82 11.36 -4.80
C VAL A 194 16.19 11.96 -4.55
N ASN A 195 17.26 11.38 -5.12
CA ASN A 195 18.62 11.86 -4.91
C ASN A 195 18.81 13.31 -5.38
N ARG A 196 18.13 13.71 -6.45
CA ARG A 196 18.20 15.07 -6.95
C ARG A 196 17.45 16.04 -6.04
N LEU A 197 16.23 15.69 -5.60
CA LEU A 197 15.47 16.48 -4.64
C LEU A 197 16.23 16.67 -3.33
N LEU A 198 16.90 15.61 -2.84
CA LEU A 198 17.75 15.65 -1.65
C LEU A 198 19.02 16.49 -1.85
N GLY A 199 19.60 16.51 -3.05
CA GLY A 199 20.81 17.25 -3.37
C GLY A 199 20.59 18.75 -3.56
N GLU A 200 19.38 19.18 -3.89
CA GLU A 200 19.00 20.58 -4.12
C GLU A 200 18.45 21.27 -2.88
N ASN A 201 18.04 20.51 -1.86
CA ASN A 201 17.38 21.02 -0.66
C ASN A 201 18.15 20.67 0.61
N ARG A 202 17.92 21.42 1.70
CA ARG A 202 18.43 21.05 3.02
C ARG A 202 17.72 19.82 3.54
N VAL A 203 18.44 18.71 3.59
CA VAL A 203 17.97 17.48 4.25
C VAL A 203 18.17 17.67 5.75
N ILE A 204 17.09 17.77 6.50
CA ILE A 204 17.14 17.66 7.94
C ILE A 204 17.07 16.15 8.23
N VAL A 205 18.22 15.53 8.48
CA VAL A 205 18.24 14.18 9.05
C VAL A 205 17.93 14.35 10.53
N SER A 206 16.67 14.31 10.87
CA SER A 206 16.23 14.31 12.26
C SER A 206 16.56 12.94 12.85
N ASN A 207 17.65 12.86 13.62
CA ASN A 207 17.97 11.73 14.50
C ASN A 207 17.25 11.86 15.85
N ILE A 208 16.05 12.37 15.87
CA ILE A 208 15.27 12.40 17.12
C ILE A 208 14.68 11.00 17.30
N ALA A 209 15.35 10.22 18.17
CA ALA A 209 14.84 8.95 18.63
C ALA A 209 13.49 9.19 19.34
N GLY A 210 12.38 8.76 18.71
CA GLY A 210 11.04 8.83 19.29
C GLY A 210 9.94 9.39 18.39
N THR A 211 10.25 10.06 17.27
CA THR A 211 9.24 10.65 16.38
C THR A 211 9.13 9.98 15.00
N THR A 212 10.01 9.05 14.69
CA THR A 212 9.98 8.29 13.43
C THR A 212 9.70 6.83 13.73
N ARG A 213 8.47 6.38 13.48
CA ARG A 213 8.12 4.95 13.47
C ARG A 213 8.94 4.15 12.47
N ASP A 214 9.61 4.82 11.51
CA ASP A 214 10.41 4.15 10.50
C ASP A 214 11.67 4.94 10.15
N ALA A 215 12.83 4.34 10.37
CA ALA A 215 14.16 4.82 9.93
C ALA A 215 14.32 4.92 8.39
N ILE A 216 13.21 4.91 7.65
CA ILE A 216 13.13 4.73 6.20
C ILE A 216 12.66 6.01 5.50
N ASP A 217 12.02 6.92 6.23
CA ASP A 217 11.47 8.16 5.70
C ASP A 217 12.52 9.29 5.71
N THR A 218 12.35 10.28 4.84
CA THR A 218 13.28 11.42 4.75
C THR A 218 12.53 12.74 4.77
N GLU A 219 12.87 13.59 5.72
CA GLU A 219 12.36 14.95 5.82
C GLU A 219 13.14 15.87 4.88
N ILE A 220 12.43 16.67 4.10
CA ILE A 220 12.99 17.63 3.15
C ILE A 220 12.37 18.99 3.41
N VAL A 221 13.21 20.05 3.49
CA VAL A 221 12.74 21.44 3.52
C VAL A 221 12.97 22.06 2.15
N HIS A 222 11.92 22.58 1.55
CA HIS A 222 11.95 23.33 0.29
C HIS A 222 11.21 24.67 0.47
N ASP A 223 11.89 25.78 0.24
CA ASP A 223 11.36 27.14 0.37
C ASP A 223 10.66 27.42 1.72
N GLY A 224 11.18 26.83 2.80
CA GLY A 224 10.66 27.00 4.16
C GLY A 224 9.47 26.08 4.50
N LYS A 225 8.99 25.26 3.59
CA LYS A 225 8.00 24.21 3.84
C LYS A 225 8.68 22.86 4.05
N GLU A 226 8.14 22.09 4.97
CA GLU A 226 8.62 20.74 5.30
C GLU A 226 7.76 19.68 4.63
N TYR A 227 8.42 18.64 4.10
CA TYR A 227 7.81 17.50 3.43
C TYR A 227 8.42 16.20 3.94
N ILE A 228 7.63 15.12 4.04
CA ILE A 228 8.09 13.80 4.43
C ILE A 228 8.03 12.88 3.21
N PHE A 229 9.19 12.43 2.72
CA PHE A 229 9.26 11.45 1.65
C PHE A 229 9.36 10.04 2.22
N ILE A 230 8.35 9.23 1.94
CA ILE A 230 8.13 7.89 2.49
C ILE A 230 8.97 6.85 1.73
N ASP A 231 9.52 5.86 2.48
CA ASP A 231 10.30 4.71 1.97
C ASP A 231 11.50 5.08 1.08
N THR A 232 12.17 6.18 1.36
CA THR A 232 13.34 6.60 0.58
C THR A 232 14.55 5.70 0.74
N ALA A 233 14.71 5.00 1.87
CA ALA A 233 15.81 4.05 2.09
C ALA A 233 15.71 2.83 1.18
N GLY A 234 14.51 2.33 0.88
CA GLY A 234 14.28 1.31 -0.13
C GLY A 234 14.70 1.75 -1.53
N LEU A 235 14.54 3.04 -1.84
CA LEU A 235 14.98 3.64 -3.10
C LEU A 235 16.50 3.86 -3.17
N ARG A 236 17.18 4.03 -2.02
CA ARG A 236 18.64 4.24 -1.92
C ARG A 236 19.45 2.96 -1.96
N ARG A 237 18.93 1.85 -1.40
CA ARG A 237 19.62 0.56 -1.44
C ARG A 237 19.62 0.00 -2.86
N LYS A 238 20.60 0.39 -3.66
CA LYS A 238 20.89 -0.22 -4.95
C LYS A 238 21.53 -1.59 -4.73
N ASN A 239 20.95 -2.60 -5.37
CA ASN A 239 21.61 -3.81 -5.89
C ASN A 239 21.36 -5.14 -5.18
N LYS A 240 20.94 -6.05 -6.00
CA LYS A 240 21.54 -7.36 -6.33
C LYS A 240 20.57 -8.50 -6.66
N ILE A 241 19.27 -8.30 -6.72
CA ILE A 241 18.36 -9.42 -7.02
C ILE A 241 17.42 -9.02 -8.16
N LYS A 242 17.45 -9.75 -9.28
CA LYS A 242 16.90 -9.28 -10.58
C LYS A 242 15.47 -9.73 -10.93
N GLU A 243 14.87 -10.72 -10.30
CA GLU A 243 13.56 -11.26 -10.69
C GLU A 243 12.50 -11.35 -9.57
N GLU A 244 12.90 -11.46 -8.31
CA GLU A 244 12.00 -11.43 -7.14
C GLU A 244 11.53 -9.99 -6.79
N LEU A 245 12.12 -8.99 -7.45
CA LEU A 245 11.97 -7.56 -7.20
C LEU A 245 10.57 -6.98 -7.53
N GLU A 246 9.77 -7.60 -8.40
CA GLU A 246 8.50 -6.98 -8.82
C GLU A 246 7.43 -7.06 -7.72
N ARG A 247 7.24 -8.22 -7.11
CA ARG A 247 6.25 -8.39 -6.02
C ARG A 247 6.64 -7.66 -4.74
N TYR A 248 7.94 -7.72 -4.39
CA TYR A 248 8.50 -6.92 -3.29
C TYR A 248 8.28 -5.42 -3.50
N SER A 249 8.45 -4.96 -4.73
CA SER A 249 8.17 -3.58 -5.12
C SER A 249 6.68 -3.23 -4.96
N ILE A 250 5.75 -4.17 -5.23
CA ILE A 250 4.30 -3.95 -5.08
C ILE A 250 3.94 -3.81 -3.60
N ILE A 251 4.42 -4.69 -2.73
CA ILE A 251 4.13 -4.66 -1.29
C ILE A 251 4.62 -3.35 -0.67
N ARG A 252 5.85 -2.93 -0.96
CA ARG A 252 6.38 -1.63 -0.53
C ARG A 252 5.58 -0.46 -1.11
N THR A 253 5.13 -0.60 -2.36
CA THR A 253 4.30 0.42 -2.99
C THR A 253 2.97 0.57 -2.25
N VAL A 254 2.30 -0.53 -1.87
CA VAL A 254 1.06 -0.51 -1.09
C VAL A 254 1.29 0.18 0.24
N SER A 255 2.28 -0.26 1.02
CA SER A 255 2.60 0.34 2.32
C SER A 255 2.95 1.82 2.21
N ALA A 256 3.73 2.22 1.20
CA ALA A 256 4.07 3.63 0.98
C ALA A 256 2.84 4.47 0.58
N VAL A 257 1.94 3.93 -0.25
CA VAL A 257 0.71 4.62 -0.66
C VAL A 257 -0.25 4.80 0.52
N GLU A 258 -0.38 3.79 1.40
CA GLU A 258 -1.23 3.92 2.59
C GLU A 258 -0.80 5.08 3.49
N ARG A 259 0.49 5.28 3.66
CA ARG A 259 1.08 6.30 4.53
C ARG A 259 1.20 7.68 3.89
N ALA A 260 1.00 7.80 2.56
CA ALA A 260 1.16 9.03 1.81
C ALA A 260 -0.15 9.83 1.72
N ASP A 261 -0.03 11.15 1.63
CA ASP A 261 -1.10 12.07 1.23
C ASP A 261 -1.08 12.23 -0.30
N VAL A 262 0.13 12.36 -0.87
CA VAL A 262 0.33 12.50 -2.31
C VAL A 262 1.26 11.41 -2.85
N VAL A 263 0.89 10.83 -3.97
CA VAL A 263 1.67 9.80 -4.64
C VAL A 263 2.24 10.34 -5.95
N LEU A 264 3.56 10.43 -6.03
CA LEU A 264 4.29 10.70 -7.25
C LEU A 264 4.44 9.40 -8.03
N MET A 265 3.64 9.24 -9.06
CA MET A 265 3.49 7.97 -9.73
C MET A 265 4.24 7.90 -11.05
N VAL A 266 5.12 6.92 -11.16
CA VAL A 266 5.78 6.57 -12.41
C VAL A 266 5.14 5.31 -13.03
N ILE A 267 4.04 4.74 -12.44
CA ILE A 267 3.04 3.83 -13.04
C ILE A 267 1.87 3.54 -12.06
N ALA A 268 0.70 3.25 -12.60
CA ALA A 268 -0.67 3.35 -12.16
C ALA A 268 -1.26 2.23 -11.26
N GLY A 269 -2.39 2.51 -10.67
CA GLY A 269 -3.40 1.60 -10.12
C GLY A 269 -3.74 1.85 -8.65
N ILE A 270 -2.88 1.47 -7.72
CA ILE A 270 -3.17 1.39 -6.27
C ILE A 270 -3.54 2.74 -5.65
N ALA A 271 -2.88 3.83 -6.03
CA ALA A 271 -3.13 5.15 -5.45
C ALA A 271 -4.54 5.68 -5.73
N HIS A 272 -5.11 5.34 -6.89
CA HIS A 272 -6.48 5.72 -7.25
C HIS A 272 -7.52 5.04 -6.36
N GLU A 273 -7.36 3.73 -6.12
CA GLU A 273 -8.26 2.96 -5.26
C GLU A 273 -8.25 3.46 -3.81
N ARG A 274 -7.14 4.04 -3.37
CA ARG A 274 -6.94 4.57 -2.02
C ARG A 274 -7.37 6.03 -1.85
N GLY A 275 -7.90 6.67 -2.89
CA GLY A 275 -8.34 8.07 -2.85
C GLY A 275 -7.24 9.08 -2.57
N LYS A 276 -5.97 8.70 -2.81
CA LYS A 276 -4.81 9.57 -2.60
C LYS A 276 -4.66 10.59 -3.73
N GLY A 277 -4.04 11.73 -3.43
CA GLY A 277 -3.60 12.66 -4.46
C GLY A 277 -2.57 12.01 -5.37
N VAL A 278 -2.72 12.18 -6.69
CA VAL A 278 -1.86 11.50 -7.67
C VAL A 278 -1.26 12.50 -8.62
N ILE A 279 0.07 12.46 -8.75
CA ILE A 279 0.83 13.18 -9.77
C ILE A 279 1.58 12.18 -10.64
N ILE A 280 1.30 12.19 -11.94
CA ILE A 280 1.98 11.34 -12.92
C ILE A 280 3.28 12.02 -13.34
N VAL A 281 4.43 11.47 -12.94
CA VAL A 281 5.75 12.02 -13.22
C VAL A 281 6.38 11.29 -14.39
N VAL A 282 6.49 11.97 -15.53
CA VAL A 282 7.18 11.47 -16.73
C VAL A 282 8.64 11.89 -16.67
N ASN A 283 9.49 10.98 -16.21
CA ASN A 283 10.93 11.23 -16.07
C ASN A 283 11.72 10.95 -17.37
N LYS A 284 12.99 11.34 -17.40
CA LYS A 284 13.89 11.23 -18.54
C LYS A 284 13.41 12.05 -19.76
N TRP A 285 12.76 13.19 -19.49
CA TRP A 285 12.23 14.06 -20.55
C TRP A 285 13.34 14.71 -21.40
N ASP A 286 14.59 14.71 -20.92
CA ASP A 286 15.79 15.13 -21.64
C ASP A 286 16.16 14.18 -22.80
N ALA A 287 15.84 12.89 -22.69
CA ALA A 287 16.20 11.86 -23.66
C ALA A 287 15.29 11.78 -24.89
N ILE A 288 14.24 12.62 -24.95
CA ILE A 288 13.25 12.59 -26.03
C ILE A 288 13.48 13.77 -26.98
N GLU A 289 13.53 13.50 -28.29
CA GLU A 289 13.47 14.53 -29.32
C GLU A 289 12.10 15.21 -29.30
N LYS A 290 12.09 16.53 -29.17
CA LYS A 290 10.89 17.34 -28.94
C LYS A 290 10.53 18.16 -30.13
N ASN A 291 9.25 18.10 -30.50
CA ASN A 291 8.59 19.06 -31.38
C ASN A 291 7.40 19.69 -30.64
N ASP A 292 6.75 20.68 -31.28
CA ASP A 292 5.62 21.40 -30.62
C ASP A 292 4.42 20.51 -30.25
N LYS A 293 4.33 19.30 -30.80
CA LYS A 293 3.22 18.35 -30.55
C LYS A 293 3.59 17.23 -29.62
N THR A 294 4.89 16.99 -29.35
CA THR A 294 5.39 15.84 -28.60
C THR A 294 4.70 15.73 -27.23
N MET A 295 4.57 16.84 -26.50
CA MET A 295 3.95 16.84 -25.16
C MET A 295 2.48 16.41 -25.22
N LYS A 296 1.69 16.94 -26.16
CA LYS A 296 0.27 16.59 -26.34
C LYS A 296 0.09 15.13 -26.76
N GLU A 297 0.97 14.62 -27.62
CA GLU A 297 0.92 13.22 -28.05
C GLU A 297 1.20 12.25 -26.89
N TYR A 298 2.20 12.57 -26.03
CA TYR A 298 2.48 11.79 -24.82
C TYR A 298 1.34 11.88 -23.82
N GLU A 299 0.80 13.07 -23.59
CA GLU A 299 -0.35 13.26 -22.72
C GLU A 299 -1.56 12.44 -23.21
N GLY A 300 -1.89 12.49 -24.51
CA GLY A 300 -2.97 11.69 -25.07
C GLY A 300 -2.78 10.19 -24.84
N LYS A 301 -1.56 9.67 -25.04
CA LYS A 301 -1.25 8.26 -24.77
C LYS A 301 -1.39 7.91 -23.28
N ILE A 302 -0.89 8.77 -22.39
CA ILE A 302 -0.99 8.57 -20.95
C ILE A 302 -2.47 8.58 -20.52
N ARG A 303 -3.26 9.57 -20.96
CA ARG A 303 -4.68 9.67 -20.65
C ARG A 303 -5.49 8.49 -21.19
N GLN A 304 -5.12 7.95 -22.35
CA GLN A 304 -5.74 6.75 -22.91
C GLN A 304 -5.49 5.51 -22.03
N VAL A 305 -4.25 5.32 -21.56
CA VAL A 305 -3.88 4.19 -20.71
C VAL A 305 -4.45 4.36 -19.29
N LEU A 306 -4.45 5.59 -18.77
CA LEU A 306 -4.90 5.95 -17.43
C LEU A 306 -6.28 6.64 -17.45
N SER A 307 -7.19 6.16 -18.29
CA SER A 307 -8.52 6.75 -18.50
C SER A 307 -9.38 6.76 -17.21
N TYR A 308 -9.07 5.89 -16.25
CA TYR A 308 -9.73 5.83 -14.93
C TYR A 308 -9.22 6.90 -13.94
N MET A 309 -8.14 7.63 -14.27
CA MET A 309 -7.62 8.74 -13.45
C MET A 309 -7.54 10.06 -14.25
N PRO A 310 -8.67 10.59 -14.74
CA PRO A 310 -8.66 11.83 -15.53
C PRO A 310 -8.24 13.05 -14.69
N TYR A 311 -8.36 12.98 -13.38
CA TYR A 311 -8.03 14.04 -12.42
C TYR A 311 -6.53 14.15 -12.12
N ALA A 312 -5.73 13.10 -12.40
CA ALA A 312 -4.31 13.09 -12.06
C ALA A 312 -3.52 14.07 -12.94
N GLU A 313 -2.74 14.93 -12.29
CA GLU A 313 -1.88 15.89 -12.96
C GLU A 313 -0.68 15.18 -13.60
N ILE A 314 -0.20 15.69 -14.75
CA ILE A 314 0.94 15.11 -15.48
C ILE A 314 2.08 16.10 -15.48
N MET A 315 3.24 15.68 -14.97
CA MET A 315 4.45 16.48 -14.98
C MET A 315 5.59 15.79 -15.72
N TYR A 316 6.23 16.52 -16.61
CA TYR A 316 7.39 16.07 -17.39
C TYR A 316 8.67 16.62 -16.77
N VAL A 317 9.55 15.72 -16.27
CA VAL A 317 10.78 16.09 -15.57
C VAL A 317 12.02 15.40 -16.13
N SER A 318 13.18 15.90 -15.80
CA SER A 318 14.45 15.19 -15.98
C SER A 318 15.23 15.18 -14.66
N ALA A 319 15.35 14.01 -14.05
CA ALA A 319 16.17 13.83 -12.87
C ALA A 319 17.67 14.01 -13.18
N LEU A 320 18.09 13.82 -14.45
CA LEU A 320 19.47 13.99 -14.87
C LEU A 320 19.87 15.47 -14.90
N THR A 321 19.04 16.30 -15.53
CA THR A 321 19.32 17.73 -15.72
C THR A 321 18.75 18.63 -14.62
N GLY A 322 17.87 18.12 -13.76
CA GLY A 322 17.12 18.91 -12.78
C GLY A 322 15.90 19.64 -13.35
N GLN A 323 15.62 19.48 -14.67
CA GLN A 323 14.58 20.23 -15.35
C GLN A 323 13.20 19.97 -14.71
N ARG A 324 12.53 21.05 -14.29
CA ARG A 324 11.18 21.10 -13.70
C ARG A 324 11.00 20.35 -12.35
N LEU A 325 12.07 19.84 -11.75
CA LEU A 325 11.96 19.20 -10.43
C LEU A 325 11.53 20.17 -9.31
N PRO A 326 12.00 21.44 -9.24
CA PRO A 326 11.49 22.39 -8.24
C PRO A 326 9.98 22.61 -8.35
N LYS A 327 9.42 22.65 -9.57
CA LYS A 327 7.97 22.79 -9.78
C LYS A 327 7.14 21.61 -9.31
N LEU A 328 7.78 20.49 -8.94
CA LEU A 328 7.10 19.33 -8.39
C LEU A 328 6.50 19.65 -7.01
N TYR A 329 7.17 20.48 -6.22
CA TYR A 329 6.67 20.92 -4.93
C TYR A 329 5.42 21.80 -5.08
N ASP A 330 5.41 22.74 -6.04
CA ASP A 330 4.23 23.55 -6.34
C ASP A 330 3.02 22.68 -6.71
N MET A 331 3.26 21.62 -7.48
CA MET A 331 2.21 20.69 -7.90
C MET A 331 1.73 19.80 -6.75
N ILE A 332 2.62 19.39 -5.85
CA ILE A 332 2.26 18.65 -4.63
C ILE A 332 1.35 19.51 -3.76
N ASP A 333 1.74 20.76 -3.50
CA ASP A 333 0.94 21.71 -2.72
C ASP A 333 -0.44 21.90 -3.33
N MET A 334 -0.52 22.12 -4.63
CA MET A 334 -1.79 22.28 -5.35
C MET A 334 -2.70 21.03 -5.22
N VAL A 335 -2.13 19.83 -5.31
CA VAL A 335 -2.90 18.59 -5.17
C VAL A 335 -3.42 18.43 -3.75
N ILE A 336 -2.64 18.78 -2.74
CA ILE A 336 -3.06 18.76 -1.33
C ILE A 336 -4.18 19.77 -1.08
N GLU A 337 -4.03 21.00 -1.56
CA GLU A 337 -5.06 22.03 -1.46
C GLU A 337 -6.37 21.57 -2.08
N ASN A 338 -6.32 20.95 -3.25
CA ASN A 338 -7.50 20.39 -3.92
C ASN A 338 -8.15 19.24 -3.13
N GLN A 339 -7.39 18.40 -2.44
CA GLN A 339 -7.92 17.32 -1.60
C GLN A 339 -8.62 17.85 -0.34
N THR A 340 -8.13 18.94 0.23
CA THR A 340 -8.69 19.55 1.45
C THR A 340 -9.87 20.45 1.18
N LEU A 341 -10.20 20.72 -0.09
CA LEU A 341 -11.26 21.60 -0.50
C LEU A 341 -12.63 21.07 -0.04
N ARG A 342 -13.28 21.78 0.88
CA ARG A 342 -14.64 21.47 1.33
C ARG A 342 -15.64 22.24 0.49
N ILE A 343 -16.43 21.53 -0.32
CA ILE A 343 -17.52 22.13 -1.10
C ILE A 343 -18.77 22.17 -0.22
N ALA A 344 -19.38 23.35 -0.07
CA ALA A 344 -20.64 23.49 0.65
C ALA A 344 -21.74 22.62 0.02
N THR A 345 -22.55 21.94 0.84
CA THR A 345 -23.59 21.00 0.39
C THR A 345 -24.58 21.63 -0.60
N GLY A 346 -24.85 22.93 -0.48
CA GLY A 346 -25.70 23.68 -1.42
C GLY A 346 -25.12 23.71 -2.83
N VAL A 347 -23.82 24.04 -2.95
CA VAL A 347 -23.11 24.09 -4.26
C VAL A 347 -23.01 22.68 -4.87
N LEU A 348 -22.74 21.67 -4.03
CA LEU A 348 -22.70 20.27 -4.48
C LEU A 348 -24.06 19.83 -5.04
N ASN A 349 -25.17 20.18 -4.36
CA ASN A 349 -26.51 19.87 -4.81
C ASN A 349 -26.85 20.59 -6.13
N GLU A 350 -26.48 21.85 -6.31
CA GLU A 350 -26.68 22.56 -7.59
C GLU A 350 -25.94 21.85 -8.74
N ILE A 351 -24.66 21.46 -8.53
CA ILE A 351 -23.86 20.75 -9.54
C ILE A 351 -24.46 19.38 -9.87
N MET A 352 -24.99 18.66 -8.86
CA MET A 352 -25.58 17.32 -9.04
C MET A 352 -26.97 17.36 -9.68
N ILE A 353 -27.77 18.36 -9.37
CA ILE A 353 -29.16 18.47 -9.84
C ILE A 353 -29.21 18.99 -11.28
N SER A 354 -28.33 19.91 -11.68
CA SER A 354 -28.30 20.50 -13.02
C SER A 354 -28.24 19.46 -14.16
N PRO A 355 -27.30 18.50 -14.16
CA PRO A 355 -27.25 17.47 -15.21
C PRO A 355 -28.48 16.55 -15.22
N ILE A 356 -29.08 16.29 -14.05
CA ILE A 356 -30.27 15.44 -13.95
C ILE A 356 -31.50 16.17 -14.53
N GLN A 357 -31.65 17.46 -14.27
CA GLN A 357 -32.70 18.27 -14.84
C GLN A 357 -32.59 18.39 -16.36
N ASP A 358 -31.38 18.56 -16.89
CA ASP A 358 -31.14 18.60 -18.33
C ASP A 358 -31.47 17.26 -19.00
N ILE A 359 -31.10 16.12 -18.38
CA ILE A 359 -31.46 14.78 -18.89
C ILE A 359 -32.99 14.56 -18.86
N LEU A 360 -33.67 14.99 -17.81
CA LEU A 360 -35.13 14.88 -17.69
C LEU A 360 -35.80 15.77 -18.71
N ARG A 361 -35.32 16.98 -18.96
CA ARG A 361 -35.83 17.89 -19.97
C ARG A 361 -35.69 17.33 -21.39
N ILE A 362 -34.51 16.77 -21.72
CA ILE A 362 -34.29 16.12 -23.03
C ILE A 362 -35.22 14.90 -23.21
N ARG A 363 -35.49 14.15 -22.15
CA ARG A 363 -36.42 13.02 -22.19
C ARG A 363 -37.89 13.48 -22.40
N SER A 364 -38.31 14.52 -21.73
CA SER A 364 -39.66 15.07 -21.90
C SER A 364 -39.89 15.68 -23.30
N GLU A 365 -38.90 16.37 -23.84
CA GLU A 365 -38.95 16.92 -25.19
C GLU A 365 -38.95 15.81 -26.27
N ARG A 366 -38.26 14.69 -26.04
CA ARG A 366 -38.34 13.51 -26.95
C ARG A 366 -39.65 12.78 -26.86
N HIS A 367 -40.30 12.76 -25.72
CA HIS A 367 -41.60 12.13 -25.53
C HIS A 367 -42.73 12.94 -26.21
N LEU A 368 -42.70 14.27 -26.08
CA LEU A 368 -43.62 15.19 -26.76
C LEU A 368 -43.47 15.11 -28.30
N ALA A 369 -42.22 15.06 -28.78
CA ALA A 369 -41.98 14.91 -30.23
C ALA A 369 -42.39 13.55 -30.81
N SER A 370 -42.54 12.51 -30.00
CA SER A 370 -43.03 11.19 -30.45
C SER A 370 -44.59 11.11 -30.42
N GLU A 371 -45.27 11.94 -29.64
CA GLU A 371 -46.75 12.01 -29.62
C GLU A 371 -47.31 12.90 -30.75
N GLU A 372 -46.53 13.85 -31.28
CA GLU A 372 -46.94 14.68 -32.43
C GLU A 372 -46.79 13.99 -33.79
N LEU A 373 -46.19 12.76 -33.82
CA LEU A 373 -45.97 11.93 -35.02
C LEU A 373 -46.95 10.76 -35.15
N HIS A 374 -47.97 10.68 -34.35
CA HIS A 374 -49.11 9.75 -34.43
C HIS A 374 -50.41 10.51 -34.47
#